data_72dc24fe05aba78de1e4e54cc8ae607c
#
_entry.id   72dc24fe05aba78de1e4e54cc8ae607c
#
_cell.length_a   1.000
_cell.length_b   1.000
_cell.length_c   1.000
_cell.angle_alpha   90.00
_cell.angle_beta   90.00
_cell.angle_gamma   90.00
#
_symmetry.space_group_name_H-M   'P 1'
#
loop_
_entity.id
_entity.type
_entity.pdbx_description
1 polymer ?
#
loop_
_entity_poly.entity_id
_entity_poly.type
_entity_poly.pdbx_seq_one_letter_code
_entity_poly.pdbx_strand_id
1 'polypeptide(L)'
;MQKKVAVILSGCGVYDGAEIHESVLTLLRLDQRGALVQCFAPNIAQHHVINHLTGEEMPETRNVLVESARIARGAIEDIREADVTQFDALIIPGGFGAAKNLSNFATAGADCKVQAEVLALAEAFAEAGKPVGLICISPALAAKIYGPGVTCTIGNDAETAEAITRMKGEHRDCEVTEIVEDTARKLVSTPAYMVAKSIGEAAAGINKLVDRVLELTQEE
;
A
#
# COMPACT_ATOMS: atom_id res chain seq x y z
N MET A 1 -20.12 5.33 14.58
CA MET A 1 -20.49 4.48 13.42
C MET A 1 -19.31 3.56 13.10
N GLN A 2 -19.58 2.38 12.51
CA GLN A 2 -18.53 1.47 12.07
C GLN A 2 -17.77 2.11 10.90
N LYS A 3 -16.45 2.11 10.97
CA LYS A 3 -15.58 2.71 9.93
C LYS A 3 -15.47 1.78 8.74
N LYS A 4 -15.44 2.33 7.54
CA LYS A 4 -15.28 1.59 6.29
C LYS A 4 -13.96 1.94 5.63
N VAL A 5 -13.11 0.95 5.39
CA VAL A 5 -11.75 1.13 4.87
C VAL A 5 -11.62 0.47 3.50
N ALA A 6 -11.13 1.24 2.54
CA ALA A 6 -10.72 0.72 1.24
C ALA A 6 -9.31 0.14 1.34
N VAL A 7 -9.08 -1.03 0.74
CA VAL A 7 -7.74 -1.65 0.65
C VAL A 7 -7.43 -1.91 -0.81
N ILE A 8 -6.35 -1.30 -1.33
CA ILE A 8 -5.90 -1.55 -2.71
C ILE A 8 -4.88 -2.68 -2.70
N LEU A 9 -5.19 -3.76 -3.40
CA LEU A 9 -4.28 -4.88 -3.64
C LEU A 9 -3.66 -4.80 -5.04
N SER A 10 -2.51 -5.45 -5.22
CA SER A 10 -1.70 -5.33 -6.44
C SER A 10 -1.36 -6.67 -7.09
N GLY A 11 -2.16 -7.71 -6.84
CA GLY A 11 -1.90 -9.10 -7.19
C GLY A 11 -1.77 -9.97 -5.94
N CYS A 12 -1.12 -11.12 -6.04
CA CYS A 12 -0.99 -12.08 -4.95
C CYS A 12 0.39 -12.75 -4.99
N GLY A 13 1.34 -12.22 -4.21
CA GLY A 13 2.70 -12.73 -4.11
C GLY A 13 3.74 -11.60 -4.01
N VAL A 14 4.75 -11.75 -3.16
CA VAL A 14 5.70 -10.67 -2.86
C VAL A 14 6.47 -10.18 -4.09
N TYR A 15 6.84 -11.07 -5.02
CA TYR A 15 7.71 -10.70 -6.14
C TYR A 15 6.98 -10.09 -7.34
N ASP A 16 5.67 -10.32 -7.48
CA ASP A 16 4.89 -9.91 -8.65
C ASP A 16 3.50 -9.35 -8.32
N GLY A 17 3.16 -9.25 -7.04
CA GLY A 17 1.86 -8.80 -6.56
C GLY A 17 1.90 -8.17 -5.18
N ALA A 18 0.75 -8.15 -4.50
CA ALA A 18 0.67 -7.75 -3.11
C ALA A 18 1.40 -8.76 -2.21
N GLU A 19 2.15 -8.27 -1.21
CA GLU A 19 2.75 -9.13 -0.20
C GLU A 19 1.63 -9.77 0.63
N ILE A 20 1.61 -11.12 0.67
CA ILE A 20 0.49 -11.88 1.23
C ILE A 20 0.34 -11.65 2.73
N HIS A 21 1.46 -11.73 3.48
CA HIS A 21 1.42 -11.52 4.92
C HIS A 21 0.99 -10.10 5.28
N GLU A 22 1.54 -9.09 4.62
CA GLU A 22 1.17 -7.68 4.87
C GLU A 22 -0.32 -7.44 4.58
N SER A 23 -0.82 -7.99 3.49
CA SER A 23 -2.23 -7.90 3.11
C SER A 23 -3.12 -8.59 4.14
N VAL A 24 -2.80 -9.82 4.52
CA VAL A 24 -3.60 -10.59 5.49
C VAL A 24 -3.55 -9.97 6.89
N LEU A 25 -2.38 -9.51 7.34
CA LEU A 25 -2.23 -8.83 8.63
C LEU A 25 -3.03 -7.52 8.67
N THR A 26 -3.03 -6.77 7.57
CA THR A 26 -3.85 -5.55 7.43
C THR A 26 -5.34 -5.89 7.55
N LEU A 27 -5.81 -6.88 6.78
CA LEU A 27 -7.21 -7.32 6.81
C LEU A 27 -7.61 -7.85 8.19
N LEU A 28 -6.74 -8.66 8.80
CA LEU A 28 -6.96 -9.20 10.15
C LEU A 28 -7.08 -8.09 11.19
N ARG A 29 -6.17 -7.10 11.16
CA ARG A 29 -6.22 -6.01 12.14
C ARG A 29 -7.45 -5.13 11.97
N LEU A 30 -7.86 -4.84 10.73
CA LEU A 30 -9.08 -4.11 10.45
C LEU A 30 -10.32 -4.84 10.99
N ASP A 31 -10.42 -6.16 10.77
CA ASP A 31 -11.49 -7.00 11.30
C ASP A 31 -11.51 -7.01 12.84
N GLN A 32 -10.35 -7.20 13.48
CA GLN A 32 -10.21 -7.14 14.94
C GLN A 32 -10.64 -5.79 15.55
N ARG A 33 -10.48 -4.70 14.79
CA ARG A 33 -10.91 -3.36 15.17
C ARG A 33 -12.38 -3.07 14.81
N GLY A 34 -13.06 -4.03 14.23
CA GLY A 34 -14.47 -3.92 13.85
C GLY A 34 -14.73 -3.00 12.66
N ALA A 35 -13.72 -2.73 11.81
CA ALA A 35 -13.89 -1.96 10.59
C ALA A 35 -14.55 -2.82 9.48
N LEU A 36 -15.34 -2.18 8.63
CA LEU A 36 -15.77 -2.77 7.36
C LEU A 36 -14.65 -2.60 6.32
N VAL A 37 -14.37 -3.63 5.57
CA VAL A 37 -13.32 -3.60 4.54
C VAL A 37 -13.92 -3.88 3.17
N GLN A 38 -13.51 -3.07 2.19
CA GLN A 38 -13.71 -3.36 0.78
C GLN A 38 -12.35 -3.36 0.09
N CYS A 39 -11.99 -4.49 -0.52
CA CYS A 39 -10.81 -4.60 -1.34
C CYS A 39 -11.07 -4.12 -2.77
N PHE A 40 -10.05 -3.52 -3.38
CA PHE A 40 -10.03 -3.08 -4.76
C PHE A 40 -8.69 -3.47 -5.41
N ALA A 41 -8.70 -3.65 -6.72
CA ALA A 41 -7.48 -3.78 -7.50
C ALA A 41 -7.72 -3.30 -8.94
N PRO A 42 -6.68 -2.82 -9.64
CA PRO A 42 -6.82 -2.48 -11.05
C PRO A 42 -7.02 -3.74 -11.90
N ASN A 43 -7.95 -3.66 -12.84
CA ASN A 43 -8.23 -4.76 -13.78
C ASN A 43 -7.29 -4.68 -14.99
N ILE A 44 -6.03 -4.97 -14.76
CA ILE A 44 -4.94 -4.90 -15.74
C ILE A 44 -4.10 -6.18 -15.71
N ALA A 45 -3.31 -6.40 -16.76
CA ALA A 45 -2.30 -7.45 -16.75
C ALA A 45 -1.20 -7.13 -15.73
N GLN A 46 -0.71 -8.16 -15.02
CA GLN A 46 0.52 -8.05 -14.24
C GLN A 46 1.70 -7.69 -15.13
N HIS A 47 2.69 -6.99 -14.57
CA HIS A 47 3.93 -6.70 -15.26
C HIS A 47 4.63 -7.98 -15.74
N HIS A 48 4.68 -8.97 -14.88
CA HIS A 48 5.16 -10.34 -15.17
C HIS A 48 4.66 -11.32 -14.10
N VAL A 49 4.96 -12.58 -14.26
CA VAL A 49 4.67 -13.65 -13.29
C VAL A 49 5.98 -14.26 -12.82
N ILE A 50 6.18 -14.33 -11.52
CA ILE A 50 7.42 -14.85 -10.92
C ILE A 50 7.13 -16.18 -10.22
N ASN A 51 7.96 -17.19 -10.48
CA ASN A 51 8.01 -18.39 -9.67
C ASN A 51 8.63 -18.06 -8.31
N HIS A 52 7.82 -18.01 -7.27
CA HIS A 52 8.27 -17.62 -5.93
C HIS A 52 9.24 -18.62 -5.29
N LEU A 53 9.37 -19.84 -5.82
CA LEU A 53 10.37 -20.81 -5.36
C LEU A 53 11.76 -20.52 -5.94
N THR A 54 11.83 -20.12 -7.20
CA THR A 54 13.10 -19.92 -7.93
C THR A 54 13.48 -18.44 -8.09
N GLY A 55 12.51 -17.53 -8.00
CA GLY A 55 12.68 -16.10 -8.29
C GLY A 55 12.70 -15.78 -9.80
N GLU A 56 12.51 -16.78 -10.66
CA GLU A 56 12.56 -16.63 -12.12
C GLU A 56 11.20 -16.26 -12.71
N GLU A 57 11.23 -15.51 -13.82
CA GLU A 57 10.04 -15.18 -14.58
C GLU A 57 9.47 -16.41 -15.28
N MET A 58 8.17 -16.56 -15.21
CA MET A 58 7.43 -17.65 -15.85
C MET A 58 6.81 -17.16 -17.18
N PRO A 59 6.77 -18.03 -18.21
CA PRO A 59 6.19 -17.68 -19.53
C PRO A 59 4.66 -17.74 -19.49
N GLU A 60 4.03 -16.99 -18.59
CA GLU A 60 2.58 -16.87 -18.47
C GLU A 60 2.19 -15.42 -18.15
N THR A 61 0.92 -15.12 -18.27
CA THR A 61 0.33 -13.82 -17.91
C THR A 61 -0.79 -14.01 -16.90
N ARG A 62 -0.93 -13.05 -15.98
CA ARG A 62 -2.01 -13.01 -14.99
C ARG A 62 -2.59 -11.61 -14.90
N ASN A 63 -3.81 -11.53 -14.39
CA ASN A 63 -4.53 -10.28 -14.19
C ASN A 63 -4.44 -9.87 -12.71
N VAL A 64 -4.14 -8.60 -12.45
CA VAL A 64 -3.94 -8.08 -11.09
C VAL A 64 -5.21 -8.23 -10.23
N LEU A 65 -6.38 -7.89 -10.75
CA LEU A 65 -7.65 -8.03 -10.02
C LEU A 65 -7.96 -9.50 -9.71
N VAL A 66 -7.78 -10.38 -10.69
CA VAL A 66 -8.04 -11.82 -10.54
C VAL A 66 -7.11 -12.43 -9.48
N GLU A 67 -5.82 -12.09 -9.51
CA GLU A 67 -4.87 -12.58 -8.51
C GLU A 67 -5.13 -11.97 -7.12
N SER A 68 -5.44 -10.68 -7.04
CA SER A 68 -5.82 -10.01 -5.78
C SER A 68 -7.04 -10.65 -5.12
N ALA A 69 -7.97 -11.16 -5.90
CA ALA A 69 -9.16 -11.87 -5.40
C ALA A 69 -8.82 -13.12 -4.56
N ARG A 70 -7.63 -13.71 -4.73
CA ARG A 70 -7.16 -14.83 -3.90
C ARG A 70 -7.00 -14.41 -2.44
N ILE A 71 -6.40 -13.24 -2.20
CA ILE A 71 -6.23 -12.66 -0.85
C ILE A 71 -7.58 -12.25 -0.27
N ALA A 72 -8.41 -11.57 -1.07
CA ALA A 72 -9.73 -11.08 -0.66
C ALA A 72 -10.81 -12.17 -0.63
N ARG A 73 -10.48 -13.43 -0.94
CA ARG A 73 -11.43 -14.56 -1.01
C ARG A 73 -12.62 -14.30 -1.93
N GLY A 74 -12.35 -13.59 -3.05
CA GLY A 74 -13.35 -13.21 -4.03
C GLY A 74 -14.13 -11.91 -3.71
N ALA A 75 -14.02 -11.38 -2.50
CA ALA A 75 -14.68 -10.13 -2.08
C ALA A 75 -13.84 -8.90 -2.48
N ILE A 76 -13.79 -8.62 -3.76
CA ILE A 76 -13.00 -7.54 -4.35
C ILE A 76 -13.70 -6.96 -5.58
N GLU A 77 -13.50 -5.68 -5.83
CA GLU A 77 -14.04 -4.96 -6.99
C GLU A 77 -12.94 -4.32 -7.82
N ASP A 78 -13.24 -4.04 -9.08
CA ASP A 78 -12.40 -3.22 -9.94
C ASP A 78 -12.23 -1.83 -9.30
N ILE A 79 -11.01 -1.32 -9.25
CA ILE A 79 -10.72 -0.01 -8.63
C ILE A 79 -11.54 1.14 -9.24
N ARG A 80 -12.00 1.00 -10.48
CA ARG A 80 -12.87 1.99 -11.15
C ARG A 80 -14.25 2.12 -10.52
N GLU A 81 -14.70 1.11 -9.76
CA GLU A 81 -15.97 1.14 -9.03
C GLU A 81 -15.86 1.81 -7.64
N ALA A 82 -14.63 2.19 -7.23
CA ALA A 82 -14.40 2.78 -5.92
C ALA A 82 -14.92 4.24 -5.87
N ASP A 83 -15.80 4.49 -4.92
CA ASP A 83 -16.31 5.83 -4.60
C ASP A 83 -15.75 6.26 -3.24
N VAL A 84 -14.83 7.24 -3.24
CA VAL A 84 -14.18 7.76 -2.03
C VAL A 84 -15.19 8.22 -0.96
N THR A 85 -16.39 8.66 -1.36
CA THR A 85 -17.42 9.12 -0.41
C THR A 85 -17.96 8.02 0.49
N GLN A 86 -17.80 6.76 0.08
CA GLN A 86 -18.28 5.58 0.80
C GLN A 86 -17.28 5.06 1.85
N PHE A 87 -16.09 5.64 1.94
CA PHE A 87 -15.01 5.15 2.79
C PHE A 87 -14.50 6.23 3.74
N ASP A 88 -13.99 5.80 4.90
CA ASP A 88 -13.38 6.67 5.91
C ASP A 88 -11.85 6.74 5.76
N ALA A 89 -11.22 5.71 5.19
CA ALA A 89 -9.77 5.60 5.02
C ALA A 89 -9.38 4.68 3.87
N LEU A 90 -8.11 4.77 3.47
CA LEU A 90 -7.47 3.91 2.47
C LEU A 90 -6.22 3.26 3.05
N ILE A 91 -5.97 1.97 2.76
CA ILE A 91 -4.68 1.31 3.05
C ILE A 91 -4.18 0.60 1.80
N ILE A 92 -2.89 0.72 1.53
CA ILE A 92 -2.19 0.04 0.43
C ILE A 92 -1.06 -0.82 1.03
N PRO A 93 -1.22 -2.15 1.10
CA PRO A 93 -0.15 -3.06 1.45
C PRO A 93 0.98 -3.01 0.43
N GLY A 94 2.15 -3.53 0.82
CA GLY A 94 3.30 -3.58 -0.06
C GLY A 94 3.36 -4.82 -0.95
N GLY A 95 4.57 -5.28 -1.19
CA GLY A 95 4.93 -6.25 -2.21
C GLY A 95 5.36 -5.55 -3.50
N PHE A 96 6.12 -6.26 -4.32
CA PHE A 96 6.60 -5.69 -5.59
C PHE A 96 5.48 -5.30 -6.55
N GLY A 97 4.26 -5.82 -6.37
CA GLY A 97 3.10 -5.39 -7.14
C GLY A 97 2.79 -3.90 -7.00
N ALA A 98 3.06 -3.28 -5.86
CA ALA A 98 2.94 -1.84 -5.71
C ALA A 98 3.94 -1.08 -6.61
N ALA A 99 5.15 -1.62 -6.77
CA ALA A 99 6.21 -1.04 -7.60
C ALA A 99 6.20 -1.50 -9.06
N LYS A 100 5.43 -2.52 -9.43
CA LYS A 100 5.39 -3.13 -10.78
C LYS A 100 4.02 -3.05 -11.44
N ASN A 101 2.92 -3.10 -10.67
CA ASN A 101 1.54 -3.12 -11.17
C ASN A 101 0.79 -1.82 -10.85
N LEU A 102 0.88 -1.31 -9.61
CA LEU A 102 0.28 -0.02 -9.25
C LEU A 102 1.10 1.18 -9.75
N SER A 103 2.33 0.93 -10.11
CA SER A 103 3.28 1.90 -10.69
C SER A 103 4.34 1.18 -11.49
N ASN A 104 5.25 1.93 -12.10
CA ASN A 104 6.48 1.41 -12.68
C ASN A 104 7.74 1.80 -11.84
N PHE A 105 7.58 1.99 -10.54
CA PHE A 105 8.67 2.40 -9.64
C PHE A 105 9.86 1.44 -9.69
N ALA A 106 9.62 0.13 -9.77
CA ALA A 106 10.67 -0.89 -9.82
C ALA A 106 11.63 -0.73 -11.01
N THR A 107 11.18 -0.13 -12.11
CA THR A 107 11.99 0.08 -13.32
C THR A 107 12.39 1.54 -13.55
N ALA A 108 11.57 2.49 -13.11
CA ALA A 108 11.76 3.92 -13.36
C ALA A 108 12.24 4.71 -12.13
N GLY A 109 12.25 4.11 -10.94
CA GLY A 109 12.68 4.79 -9.71
C GLY A 109 11.94 6.10 -9.50
N ALA A 110 12.68 7.19 -9.26
CA ALA A 110 12.12 8.51 -9.04
C ALA A 110 11.31 9.08 -10.23
N ASP A 111 11.57 8.60 -11.44
CA ASP A 111 10.84 9.03 -12.65
C ASP A 111 9.54 8.21 -12.87
N CYS A 112 9.14 7.42 -11.88
CA CYS A 112 7.97 6.55 -11.96
C CYS A 112 6.67 7.30 -12.21
N LYS A 113 5.73 6.53 -12.78
CA LYS A 113 4.33 6.90 -12.92
C LYS A 113 3.47 5.92 -12.14
N VAL A 114 2.49 6.42 -11.43
CA VAL A 114 1.45 5.61 -10.79
C VAL A 114 0.37 5.31 -11.83
N GLN A 115 -0.16 4.10 -11.78
CA GLN A 115 -1.29 3.70 -12.62
C GLN A 115 -2.46 4.66 -12.41
N ALA A 116 -3.10 5.10 -13.50
CA ALA A 116 -3.99 6.27 -13.48
C ALA A 116 -5.15 6.15 -12.49
N GLU A 117 -5.83 5.01 -12.46
CA GLU A 117 -6.98 4.78 -11.57
C GLU A 117 -6.56 4.65 -10.09
N VAL A 118 -5.36 4.09 -9.83
CA VAL A 118 -4.77 4.03 -8.49
C VAL A 118 -4.43 5.42 -8.00
N LEU A 119 -3.78 6.23 -8.85
CA LEU A 119 -3.43 7.61 -8.52
C LEU A 119 -4.69 8.43 -8.24
N ALA A 120 -5.67 8.39 -9.14
CA ALA A 120 -6.91 9.14 -9.00
C ALA A 120 -7.65 8.81 -7.69
N LEU A 121 -7.73 7.53 -7.33
CA LEU A 121 -8.38 7.13 -6.08
C LEU A 121 -7.58 7.60 -4.86
N ALA A 122 -6.25 7.41 -4.85
CA ALA A 122 -5.42 7.82 -3.72
C ALA A 122 -5.41 9.35 -3.54
N GLU A 123 -5.35 10.12 -4.62
CA GLU A 123 -5.48 11.59 -4.61
C GLU A 123 -6.85 12.02 -4.07
N ALA A 124 -7.94 11.33 -4.46
CA ALA A 124 -9.28 11.63 -3.96
C ALA A 124 -9.38 11.44 -2.43
N PHE A 125 -8.72 10.43 -1.84
CA PHE A 125 -8.64 10.29 -0.38
C PHE A 125 -7.83 11.42 0.25
N ALA A 126 -6.68 11.78 -0.35
CA ALA A 126 -5.83 12.87 0.13
C ALA A 126 -6.56 14.22 0.08
N GLU A 127 -7.22 14.55 -1.02
CA GLU A 127 -7.99 15.78 -1.19
C GLU A 127 -9.20 15.87 -0.26
N ALA A 128 -9.83 14.73 0.04
CA ALA A 128 -10.92 14.64 1.01
C ALA A 128 -10.43 14.73 2.47
N GLY A 129 -9.12 14.83 2.74
CA GLY A 129 -8.53 14.85 4.07
C GLY A 129 -8.75 13.53 4.85
N LYS A 130 -8.96 12.43 4.13
CA LYS A 130 -9.14 11.11 4.72
C LYS A 130 -7.80 10.42 4.95
N PRO A 131 -7.64 9.67 6.06
CA PRO A 131 -6.40 8.99 6.36
C PRO A 131 -6.01 7.96 5.31
N VAL A 132 -4.71 7.89 5.02
CA VAL A 132 -4.12 6.89 4.14
C VAL A 132 -2.99 6.15 4.85
N GLY A 133 -3.00 4.82 4.77
CA GLY A 133 -1.94 3.95 5.26
C GLY A 133 -1.13 3.36 4.10
N LEU A 134 0.18 3.50 4.12
CA LEU A 134 1.10 2.93 3.12
C LEU A 134 2.12 2.02 3.80
N ILE A 135 2.27 0.79 3.30
CA ILE A 135 3.05 -0.27 3.94
C ILE A 135 4.18 -0.72 3.01
N CYS A 136 5.36 -1.01 3.58
CA CYS A 136 6.53 -1.61 2.93
C CYS A 136 7.10 -0.69 1.85
N ILE A 137 6.93 -1.06 0.57
CA ILE A 137 7.39 -0.28 -0.59
C ILE A 137 6.35 0.76 -1.04
N SER A 138 5.08 0.61 -0.68
CA SER A 138 4.01 1.52 -1.11
C SER A 138 4.25 2.99 -0.76
N PRO A 139 4.94 3.36 0.35
CA PRO A 139 5.30 4.75 0.64
C PRO A 139 6.19 5.41 -0.41
N ALA A 140 6.88 4.65 -1.28
CA ALA A 140 7.58 5.19 -2.43
C ALA A 140 6.65 5.96 -3.39
N LEU A 141 5.34 5.70 -3.34
CA LEU A 141 4.34 6.41 -4.14
C LEU A 141 3.82 7.69 -3.48
N ALA A 142 4.16 7.95 -2.21
CA ALA A 142 3.61 9.07 -1.44
C ALA A 142 3.83 10.43 -2.12
N ALA A 143 5.03 10.69 -2.65
CA ALA A 143 5.33 11.96 -3.32
C ALA A 143 4.55 12.16 -4.63
N LYS A 144 4.11 11.09 -5.28
CA LYS A 144 3.24 11.16 -6.46
C LYS A 144 1.78 11.45 -6.09
N ILE A 145 1.33 10.98 -4.93
CA ILE A 145 -0.04 11.16 -4.43
C ILE A 145 -0.21 12.54 -3.77
N TYR A 146 0.74 12.93 -2.92
CA TYR A 146 0.62 14.13 -2.07
C TYR A 146 1.44 15.32 -2.54
N GLY A 147 2.32 15.12 -3.52
CA GLY A 147 3.24 16.16 -3.96
C GLY A 147 4.44 16.38 -3.03
N PRO A 148 5.19 17.48 -3.26
CA PRO A 148 6.42 17.78 -2.53
C PRO A 148 6.20 17.96 -1.01
N GLY A 149 7.22 17.57 -0.22
CA GLY A 149 7.26 17.75 1.23
C GLY A 149 6.43 16.74 2.02
N VAL A 150 5.86 15.71 1.37
CA VAL A 150 5.19 14.63 2.09
C VAL A 150 6.21 13.82 2.88
N THR A 151 5.91 13.57 4.16
CA THR A 151 6.77 12.76 5.04
C THR A 151 6.31 11.31 5.06
N CYS A 152 7.22 10.36 4.83
CA CYS A 152 6.93 8.93 4.89
C CYS A 152 8.18 8.09 5.20
N THR A 153 7.99 6.79 5.38
CA THR A 153 9.08 5.83 5.55
C THR A 153 8.87 4.57 4.70
N ILE A 154 9.99 3.99 4.26
CA ILE A 154 10.09 2.60 3.79
C ILE A 154 11.07 1.78 4.66
N GLY A 155 11.40 2.27 5.83
CA GLY A 155 12.42 1.70 6.71
C GLY A 155 13.75 2.43 6.59
N ASN A 156 14.78 1.74 6.13
CA ASN A 156 16.16 2.28 6.08
C ASN A 156 16.92 1.90 4.79
N ASP A 157 16.22 1.48 3.74
CA ASP A 157 16.85 1.21 2.44
C ASP A 157 17.25 2.51 1.76
N ALA A 158 18.56 2.73 1.64
CA ALA A 158 19.14 3.99 1.19
C ALA A 158 18.76 4.35 -0.27
N GLU A 159 18.68 3.35 -1.15
CA GLU A 159 18.34 3.58 -2.56
C GLU A 159 16.90 4.05 -2.73
N THR A 160 15.96 3.39 -2.04
CA THR A 160 14.55 3.76 -2.07
C THR A 160 14.31 5.11 -1.38
N ALA A 161 14.99 5.37 -0.25
CA ALA A 161 14.94 6.65 0.44
C ALA A 161 15.44 7.81 -0.42
N GLU A 162 16.53 7.60 -1.18
CA GLU A 162 17.03 8.57 -2.13
C GLU A 162 16.04 8.84 -3.27
N ALA A 163 15.39 7.80 -3.79
CA ALA A 163 14.36 7.95 -4.82
C ALA A 163 13.17 8.80 -4.32
N ILE A 164 12.70 8.58 -3.07
CA ILE A 164 11.67 9.41 -2.44
C ILE A 164 12.12 10.88 -2.35
N THR A 165 13.35 11.11 -1.92
CA THR A 165 13.94 12.45 -1.82
C THR A 165 14.04 13.13 -3.19
N ARG A 166 14.45 12.41 -4.23
CA ARG A 166 14.47 12.91 -5.61
C ARG A 166 13.08 13.29 -6.13
N MET A 167 12.03 12.61 -5.68
CA MET A 167 10.64 12.96 -5.93
C MET A 167 10.13 14.12 -5.04
N LYS A 168 11.02 14.73 -4.23
CA LYS A 168 10.74 15.81 -3.28
C LYS A 168 9.87 15.38 -2.08
N GLY A 169 9.82 14.10 -1.76
CA GLY A 169 9.29 13.60 -0.48
C GLY A 169 10.35 13.70 0.63
N GLU A 170 9.90 13.62 1.87
CA GLU A 170 10.74 13.61 3.07
C GLU A 170 10.74 12.19 3.67
N HIS A 171 11.78 11.41 3.35
CA HIS A 171 11.93 10.09 3.98
C HIS A 171 12.45 10.22 5.40
N ARG A 172 11.91 9.40 6.30
CA ARG A 172 12.43 9.22 7.67
C ARG A 172 12.74 7.75 7.92
N ASP A 173 13.92 7.46 8.44
CA ASP A 173 14.26 6.12 8.92
C ASP A 173 13.29 5.67 10.00
N CYS A 174 12.93 4.40 9.99
CA CYS A 174 11.92 3.86 10.89
C CYS A 174 12.21 2.42 11.26
N GLU A 175 12.07 2.10 12.53
CA GLU A 175 12.17 0.75 13.05
C GLU A 175 10.96 -0.09 12.61
N VAL A 176 11.14 -1.40 12.53
CA VAL A 176 10.12 -2.35 12.03
C VAL A 176 8.81 -2.32 12.80
N THR A 177 8.86 -2.02 14.10
CA THR A 177 7.68 -1.97 14.98
C THR A 177 7.02 -0.59 15.05
N GLU A 178 7.55 0.38 14.29
CA GLU A 178 7.13 1.77 14.38
C GLU A 178 6.43 2.24 13.11
N ILE A 179 5.87 3.44 13.20
CA ILE A 179 5.21 4.15 12.10
C ILE A 179 5.82 5.54 11.94
N VAL A 180 5.71 6.10 10.75
CA VAL A 180 5.93 7.53 10.48
C VAL A 180 4.61 8.13 10.03
N GLU A 181 4.24 9.26 10.62
CA GLU A 181 3.03 10.00 10.31
C GLU A 181 3.36 11.36 9.73
N ASP A 182 2.75 11.71 8.61
CA ASP A 182 2.58 13.07 8.14
C ASP A 182 1.22 13.57 8.64
N THR A 183 1.24 14.23 9.79
CA THR A 183 0.03 14.68 10.48
C THR A 183 -0.79 15.67 9.64
N ALA A 184 -0.11 16.55 8.90
CA ALA A 184 -0.79 17.54 8.07
C ALA A 184 -1.58 16.90 6.91
N ARG A 185 -1.13 15.74 6.44
CA ARG A 185 -1.73 15.00 5.32
C ARG A 185 -2.52 13.77 5.75
N LYS A 186 -2.55 13.47 7.06
CA LYS A 186 -3.12 12.23 7.62
C LYS A 186 -2.59 10.97 6.92
N LEU A 187 -1.29 10.99 6.54
CA LEU A 187 -0.61 9.84 5.96
C LEU A 187 0.18 9.09 7.02
N VAL A 188 -0.02 7.78 7.10
CA VAL A 188 0.71 6.89 8.01
C VAL A 188 1.47 5.86 7.19
N SER A 189 2.74 5.62 7.51
CA SER A 189 3.56 4.62 6.84
C SER A 189 4.34 3.75 7.82
N THR A 190 4.63 2.51 7.43
CA THR A 190 5.40 1.54 8.22
C THR A 190 6.25 0.67 7.29
N PRO A 191 7.47 0.28 7.73
CA PRO A 191 8.40 -0.46 6.87
C PRO A 191 7.97 -1.89 6.54
N ALA A 192 7.32 -2.61 7.46
CA ALA A 192 7.00 -4.03 7.32
C ALA A 192 8.20 -4.83 6.75
N TYR A 193 8.03 -5.64 5.70
CA TYR A 193 9.07 -6.48 5.14
C TYR A 193 10.22 -5.75 4.42
N MET A 194 10.21 -4.44 4.30
CA MET A 194 11.44 -3.70 3.97
C MET A 194 12.53 -3.89 5.05
N VAL A 195 12.13 -4.16 6.30
CA VAL A 195 13.04 -4.33 7.46
C VAL A 195 12.76 -5.62 8.25
N ALA A 196 11.51 -6.09 8.31
CA ALA A 196 11.07 -7.21 9.11
C ALA A 196 11.81 -8.52 8.74
N LYS A 197 12.22 -9.26 9.75
CA LYS A 197 12.85 -10.58 9.64
C LYS A 197 11.89 -11.73 9.97
N SER A 198 10.69 -11.38 10.44
CA SER A 198 9.65 -12.35 10.80
C SER A 198 8.26 -11.74 10.56
N ILE A 199 7.25 -12.61 10.42
CA ILE A 199 5.85 -12.19 10.32
C ILE A 199 5.39 -11.46 11.58
N GLY A 200 5.91 -11.82 12.75
CA GLY A 200 5.59 -11.16 14.02
C GLY A 200 6.11 -9.73 14.08
N GLU A 201 7.31 -9.47 13.58
CA GLU A 201 7.85 -8.12 13.47
C GLU A 201 7.04 -7.26 12.48
N ALA A 202 6.71 -7.82 11.31
CA ALA A 202 5.85 -7.15 10.34
C ALA A 202 4.48 -6.81 10.94
N ALA A 203 3.87 -7.75 11.66
CA ALA A 203 2.58 -7.56 12.33
C ALA A 203 2.60 -6.40 13.33
N ALA A 204 3.68 -6.21 14.07
CA ALA A 204 3.78 -5.15 15.07
C ALA A 204 3.61 -3.75 14.46
N GLY A 205 4.36 -3.45 13.39
CA GLY A 205 4.26 -2.18 12.67
C GLY A 205 2.93 -2.01 11.94
N ILE A 206 2.46 -3.06 11.25
CA ILE A 206 1.18 -3.04 10.52
C ILE A 206 0.01 -2.79 11.47
N ASN A 207 -0.04 -3.48 12.62
CA ASN A 207 -1.09 -3.26 13.61
C ASN A 207 -1.11 -1.81 14.10
N LYS A 208 0.07 -1.25 14.38
CA LYS A 208 0.21 0.16 14.79
C LYS A 208 -0.28 1.13 13.71
N LEU A 209 0.07 0.87 12.43
CA LEU A 209 -0.42 1.66 11.31
C LEU A 209 -1.95 1.59 11.19
N VAL A 210 -2.54 0.39 11.21
CA VAL A 210 -4.00 0.22 11.09
C VAL A 210 -4.72 0.92 12.24
N ASP A 211 -4.22 0.76 13.49
CA ASP A 211 -4.80 1.44 14.65
C ASP A 211 -4.76 2.95 14.46
N ARG A 212 -3.62 3.52 14.06
CA ARG A 212 -3.48 4.95 13.86
C ARG A 212 -4.34 5.49 12.72
N VAL A 213 -4.43 4.77 11.59
CA VAL A 213 -5.33 5.13 10.48
C VAL A 213 -6.78 5.21 10.95
N LEU A 214 -7.25 4.25 11.76
CA LEU A 214 -8.61 4.25 12.30
C LEU A 214 -8.85 5.37 13.31
N GLU A 215 -7.86 5.71 14.15
CA GLU A 215 -7.92 6.87 15.07
C GLU A 215 -8.10 8.16 14.28
N LEU A 216 -7.29 8.39 13.25
CA LEU A 216 -7.35 9.59 12.40
C LEU A 216 -8.69 9.78 11.69
N THR A 217 -9.50 8.72 11.50
CA THR A 217 -10.88 8.85 10.98
C THR A 217 -11.83 9.51 11.97
N GLN A 218 -11.44 9.69 13.23
CA GLN A 218 -12.23 10.27 14.31
C GLN A 218 -11.80 11.70 14.65
N GLU A 219 -10.63 12.11 14.15
CA GLU A 219 -10.09 13.46 14.35
C GLU A 219 -10.64 14.41 13.27
N GLU A 220 -11.35 15.44 13.66
CA GLU A 220 -11.87 16.52 12.78
C GLU A 220 -10.74 17.44 12.26
#